data_0815ae96814627267eab49d2544eda41
#
_entry.id   0815ae96814627267eab49d2544eda41
#
_cell.length_a   1.000
_cell.length_b   1.000
_cell.length_c   1.000
_cell.angle_alpha   90.00
_cell.angle_beta   90.00
_cell.angle_gamma   90.00
#
_symmetry.space_group_name_H-M   'P 1'
#
loop_
_entity.id
_entity.type
_entity.pdbx_description
1 polymer ?
#
loop_
_entity_poly.entity_id
_entity_poly.type
_entity_poly.pdbx_seq_one_letter_code
_entity_poly.pdbx_strand_id
1 'polypeptide(L)'
;FGKYMVDNGIKGNILNVASASSLRPANSAYTLSKWGIRGLTLGLAKALAKDGITVNGIAPGPTATPMLMKDNQNDNMVLERLPLGRYIMPEEVANMAVILVSSMGRAIMGDIIYMTGGAGILTYDDVPYSF
;
A
#
# COMPACT_ATOMS: atom_id res chain seq x y z
N PHE A 1 15.25 -3.39 11.43
CA PHE A 1 14.86 -2.08 12.00
C PHE A 1 14.08 -2.24 13.30
N GLY A 2 12.98 -3.04 13.37
CA GLY A 2 12.17 -3.17 14.58
C GLY A 2 12.97 -3.53 15.82
N LYS A 3 13.83 -4.55 15.74
CA LYS A 3 14.73 -4.92 16.86
C LYS A 3 15.63 -3.75 17.27
N TYR A 4 16.23 -3.04 16.32
CA TYR A 4 17.06 -1.88 16.62
C TYR A 4 16.29 -0.79 17.36
N MET A 5 15.04 -0.52 16.94
CA MET A 5 14.20 0.47 17.60
C MET A 5 13.88 0.07 19.04
N VAL A 6 13.53 -1.22 19.27
CA VAL A 6 13.28 -1.75 20.62
C VAL A 6 14.52 -1.65 21.49
N ASP A 7 15.66 -2.12 21.01
CA ASP A 7 16.93 -2.15 21.77
C ASP A 7 17.40 -0.73 22.17
N ASN A 8 17.01 0.30 21.40
CA ASN A 8 17.38 1.70 21.65
C ASN A 8 16.23 2.55 22.21
N GLY A 9 15.11 1.95 22.59
CA GLY A 9 13.97 2.67 23.16
C GLY A 9 13.31 3.69 22.20
N ILE A 10 13.45 3.49 20.89
CA ILE A 10 12.93 4.39 19.86
C ILE A 10 11.46 4.06 19.63
N LYS A 11 10.59 4.99 20.00
CA LYS A 11 9.15 4.96 19.66
C LYS A 11 8.96 5.62 18.31
N GLY A 12 8.62 4.86 17.29
CA GLY A 12 8.53 5.39 15.93
C GLY A 12 7.55 4.61 15.07
N ASN A 13 7.71 4.76 13.76
CA ASN A 13 6.80 4.17 12.79
C ASN A 13 7.56 3.31 11.78
N ILE A 14 6.96 2.21 11.36
CA ILE A 14 7.37 1.42 10.21
C ILE A 14 6.23 1.47 9.20
N LEU A 15 6.50 1.98 8.01
CA LEU A 15 5.56 2.05 6.92
C LEU A 15 5.99 1.11 5.79
N ASN A 16 5.21 0.08 5.56
CA ASN A 16 5.43 -0.87 4.46
C ASN A 16 4.66 -0.46 3.20
N VAL A 17 5.25 -0.70 2.03
CA VAL A 17 4.58 -0.42 0.75
C VAL A 17 4.07 -1.73 0.15
N ALA A 18 2.78 -1.97 0.30
CA ALA A 18 2.06 -3.07 -0.33
C ALA A 18 1.63 -2.71 -1.77
N SER A 19 0.46 -3.15 -2.19
CA SER A 19 -0.14 -2.83 -3.50
C SER A 19 -1.61 -3.21 -3.50
N ALA A 20 -2.40 -2.66 -4.41
CA ALA A 20 -3.73 -3.17 -4.77
C ALA A 20 -3.71 -4.69 -5.07
N SER A 21 -2.58 -5.19 -5.58
CA SER A 21 -2.39 -6.63 -5.85
C SER A 21 -2.50 -7.52 -4.63
N SER A 22 -2.38 -7.00 -3.41
CA SER A 22 -2.63 -7.76 -2.18
C SER A 22 -4.12 -7.95 -1.84
N LEU A 23 -5.02 -7.46 -2.68
CA LEU A 23 -6.46 -7.71 -2.62
C LEU A 23 -6.91 -8.78 -3.62
N ARG A 24 -6.06 -9.11 -4.59
CA ARG A 24 -6.38 -10.03 -5.69
C ARG A 24 -5.80 -11.42 -5.41
N PRO A 25 -6.35 -12.49 -6.00
CA PRO A 25 -5.72 -13.80 -5.96
C PRO A 25 -4.28 -13.75 -6.46
N ALA A 26 -3.40 -14.47 -5.77
CA ALA A 26 -1.97 -14.47 -6.09
C ALA A 26 -1.70 -15.44 -7.25
N ASN A 27 -1.50 -14.91 -8.45
CA ASN A 27 -1.17 -15.65 -9.68
C ASN A 27 0.25 -15.36 -10.21
N SER A 28 1.05 -14.62 -9.44
CA SER A 28 2.42 -14.26 -9.79
C SER A 28 3.28 -14.08 -8.55
N ALA A 29 4.61 -14.17 -8.72
CA ALA A 29 5.55 -13.90 -7.64
C ALA A 29 5.38 -12.48 -7.08
N TYR A 30 5.08 -11.50 -7.93
CA TYR A 30 4.79 -10.14 -7.50
C TYR A 30 3.57 -10.09 -6.58
N THR A 31 2.44 -10.63 -7.01
CA THR A 31 1.19 -10.63 -6.22
C THR A 31 1.40 -11.36 -4.90
N LEU A 32 2.08 -12.53 -4.93
CA LEU A 32 2.42 -13.27 -3.73
C LEU A 32 3.29 -12.44 -2.76
N SER A 33 4.28 -11.71 -3.28
CA SER A 33 5.13 -10.84 -2.45
C SER A 33 4.32 -9.74 -1.77
N LYS A 34 3.32 -9.17 -2.47
CA LYS A 34 2.46 -8.10 -1.93
C LYS A 34 1.47 -8.61 -0.88
N TRP A 35 0.99 -9.85 -1.01
CA TRP A 35 0.30 -10.56 0.08
C TRP A 35 1.21 -10.78 1.28
N GLY A 36 2.46 -11.17 1.04
CA GLY A 36 3.48 -11.32 2.09
C GLY A 36 3.70 -10.02 2.88
N ILE A 37 3.80 -8.88 2.20
CA ILE A 37 3.92 -7.56 2.86
C ILE A 37 2.70 -7.26 3.75
N ARG A 38 1.49 -7.59 3.28
CA ARG A 38 0.27 -7.44 4.10
C ARG A 38 0.37 -8.25 5.39
N GLY A 39 0.69 -9.54 5.28
CA GLY A 39 0.86 -10.42 6.45
C GLY A 39 1.99 -9.98 7.38
N LEU A 40 3.13 -9.55 6.80
CA LEU A 40 4.27 -9.04 7.54
C LEU A 40 3.92 -7.78 8.34
N THR A 41 3.15 -6.86 7.75
CA THR A 41 2.71 -5.62 8.43
C THR A 41 1.91 -5.95 9.68
N LEU A 42 0.95 -6.87 9.58
CA LEU A 42 0.15 -7.33 10.73
C LEU A 42 1.02 -8.00 11.79
N GLY A 43 1.92 -8.88 11.38
CA GLY A 43 2.83 -9.60 12.29
C GLY A 43 3.78 -8.66 13.04
N LEU A 44 4.37 -7.71 12.34
CA LEU A 44 5.25 -6.70 12.96
C LEU A 44 4.47 -5.76 13.88
N ALA A 45 3.26 -5.32 13.48
CA ALA A 45 2.42 -4.49 14.33
C ALA A 45 2.12 -5.18 15.66
N LYS A 46 1.72 -6.46 15.62
CA LYS A 46 1.48 -7.27 16.82
C LYS A 46 2.73 -7.39 17.69
N ALA A 47 3.89 -7.61 17.09
CA ALA A 47 5.14 -7.82 17.82
C ALA A 47 5.66 -6.53 18.49
N LEU A 48 5.48 -5.37 17.85
CA LEU A 48 6.14 -4.12 18.23
C LEU A 48 5.22 -3.13 18.94
N ALA A 49 3.91 -3.37 18.97
CA ALA A 49 2.93 -2.48 19.60
C ALA A 49 3.24 -2.18 21.06
N LYS A 50 3.65 -3.18 21.84
CA LYS A 50 4.00 -3.04 23.26
C LYS A 50 5.20 -2.10 23.50
N ASP A 51 6.05 -1.94 22.49
CA ASP A 51 7.25 -1.09 22.55
C ASP A 51 6.95 0.33 22.04
N GLY A 52 5.68 0.63 21.74
CA GLY A 52 5.23 1.95 21.25
C GLY A 52 5.64 2.24 19.80
N ILE A 53 5.89 1.21 19.02
CA ILE A 53 6.22 1.30 17.58
C ILE A 53 4.99 0.98 16.76
N THR A 54 4.53 1.93 15.94
CA THR A 54 3.42 1.68 15.01
C THR A 54 3.93 1.04 13.72
N VAL A 55 3.19 0.07 13.22
CA VAL A 55 3.50 -0.57 11.93
C VAL A 55 2.24 -0.58 11.09
N ASN A 56 2.29 0.06 9.94
CA ASN A 56 1.19 0.14 9.00
C ASN A 56 1.68 -0.09 7.56
N GLY A 57 0.76 -0.25 6.67
CA GLY A 57 1.04 -0.35 5.24
C GLY A 57 0.26 0.66 4.42
N ILE A 58 0.82 1.00 3.28
CA ILE A 58 0.13 1.75 2.22
C ILE A 58 0.11 0.89 0.96
N ALA A 59 -1.03 0.83 0.30
CA ALA A 59 -1.24 -0.05 -0.85
C ALA A 59 -1.75 0.76 -2.05
N PRO A 60 -0.85 1.36 -2.83
CA PRO A 60 -1.23 2.11 -4.01
C PRO A 60 -1.81 1.20 -5.10
N GLY A 61 -2.76 1.74 -5.86
CA GLY A 61 -3.20 1.23 -7.16
C GLY A 61 -2.35 1.76 -8.31
N PRO A 62 -2.90 1.83 -9.52
CA PRO A 62 -2.22 2.39 -10.68
C PRO A 62 -1.85 3.86 -10.42
N THR A 63 -0.56 4.13 -10.22
CA THR A 63 -0.04 5.45 -9.86
C THR A 63 0.72 6.02 -11.06
N ALA A 64 0.52 7.31 -11.35
CA ALA A 64 1.16 8.03 -12.45
C ALA A 64 2.66 8.20 -12.17
N THR A 65 3.41 7.16 -12.42
CA THR A 65 4.87 7.15 -12.31
C THR A 65 5.52 7.02 -13.68
N PRO A 66 6.77 7.44 -13.86
CA PRO A 66 7.48 7.25 -15.13
C PRO A 66 7.42 5.81 -15.66
N MET A 67 7.36 4.83 -14.76
CA MET A 67 7.24 3.42 -15.13
C MET A 67 5.93 3.10 -15.85
N LEU A 68 4.80 3.62 -15.34
CA LEU A 68 3.46 3.38 -15.89
C LEU A 68 3.10 4.35 -17.01
N MET A 69 3.77 5.52 -17.06
CA MET A 69 3.49 6.57 -18.04
C MET A 69 4.41 6.49 -19.26
N LYS A 70 5.33 5.51 -19.33
CA LYS A 70 6.32 5.37 -20.44
C LYS A 70 5.70 5.39 -21.83
N ASP A 71 4.53 4.78 -21.98
CA ASP A 71 3.83 4.66 -23.27
C ASP A 71 2.71 5.72 -23.42
N ASN A 72 2.59 6.62 -22.45
CA ASN A 72 1.56 7.66 -22.44
C ASN A 72 2.12 8.96 -23.04
N GLN A 73 2.11 9.03 -24.38
CA GLN A 73 2.72 10.12 -25.14
C GLN A 73 2.12 11.51 -24.90
N ASN A 74 0.98 11.60 -24.19
CA ASN A 74 0.22 12.84 -24.03
C ASN A 74 -0.05 13.23 -22.58
N ASP A 75 0.70 12.68 -21.60
CA ASP A 75 0.44 12.89 -20.16
C ASP A 75 -1.05 12.69 -19.76
N ASN A 76 -1.72 11.79 -20.49
CA ASN A 76 -3.13 11.52 -20.26
C ASN A 76 -3.32 10.81 -18.93
N MET A 77 -3.93 11.48 -17.97
CA MET A 77 -4.21 10.97 -16.64
C MET A 77 -5.47 10.11 -16.57
N VAL A 78 -6.25 10.03 -17.66
CA VAL A 78 -7.49 9.25 -17.71
C VAL A 78 -7.18 7.77 -17.70
N LEU A 79 -7.85 7.02 -16.84
CA LEU A 79 -7.79 5.56 -16.75
C LEU A 79 -9.21 5.01 -16.56
N GLU A 80 -9.94 4.86 -17.66
CA GLU A 80 -11.37 4.51 -17.67
C GLU A 80 -11.69 3.20 -16.93
N ARG A 81 -10.78 2.22 -16.99
CA ARG A 81 -10.93 0.94 -16.29
C ARG A 81 -10.84 1.05 -14.75
N LEU A 82 -10.45 2.22 -14.22
CA LEU A 82 -10.39 2.47 -12.79
C LEU A 82 -11.68 3.16 -12.35
N PRO A 83 -12.37 2.73 -11.27
CA PRO A 83 -13.57 3.42 -10.79
C PRO A 83 -13.38 4.92 -10.54
N LEU A 84 -12.18 5.32 -10.10
CA LEU A 84 -11.81 6.73 -9.98
C LEU A 84 -11.72 7.48 -11.32
N GLY A 85 -11.63 6.76 -12.45
CA GLY A 85 -11.50 7.32 -13.80
C GLY A 85 -10.13 7.89 -14.16
N ARG A 86 -9.16 7.87 -13.26
CA ARG A 86 -7.81 8.38 -13.47
C ARG A 86 -6.75 7.62 -12.70
N TYR A 87 -5.49 7.83 -13.06
CA TYR A 87 -4.37 7.38 -12.24
C TYR A 87 -4.36 8.05 -10.86
N ILE A 88 -3.82 7.33 -9.88
CA ILE A 88 -3.47 7.89 -8.57
C ILE A 88 -2.25 8.81 -8.76
N MET A 89 -2.23 9.95 -8.08
CA MET A 89 -1.07 10.84 -8.11
C MET A 89 -0.05 10.40 -7.06
N PRO A 90 1.26 10.47 -7.36
CA PRO A 90 2.32 10.18 -6.37
C PRO A 90 2.16 11.00 -5.08
N GLU A 91 1.74 12.25 -5.20
CA GLU A 91 1.52 13.17 -4.09
C GLU A 91 0.37 12.71 -3.17
N GLU A 92 -0.67 12.08 -3.74
CA GLU A 92 -1.76 11.52 -2.93
C GLU A 92 -1.24 10.39 -2.04
N VAL A 93 -0.37 9.54 -2.60
CA VAL A 93 0.29 8.45 -1.84
C VAL A 93 1.22 9.02 -0.77
N ALA A 94 2.02 10.02 -1.12
CA ALA A 94 2.95 10.68 -0.20
C ALA A 94 2.22 11.36 0.96
N ASN A 95 1.12 12.06 0.69
CA ASN A 95 0.32 12.72 1.73
C ASN A 95 -0.24 11.71 2.74
N MET A 96 -0.73 10.57 2.28
CA MET A 96 -1.18 9.50 3.19
C MET A 96 -0.03 8.90 3.98
N ALA A 97 1.13 8.72 3.36
CA ALA A 97 2.32 8.25 4.06
C ALA A 97 2.71 9.19 5.20
N VAL A 98 2.68 10.50 4.97
CA VAL A 98 2.93 11.52 6.01
C VAL A 98 1.92 11.41 7.15
N ILE A 99 0.64 11.23 6.85
CA ILE A 99 -0.39 11.03 7.88
C ILE A 99 -0.06 9.82 8.74
N LEU A 100 0.25 8.68 8.12
CA LEU A 100 0.51 7.42 8.82
C LEU A 100 1.74 7.45 9.73
N VAL A 101 2.77 8.23 9.37
CA VAL A 101 4.00 8.34 10.19
C VAL A 101 4.01 9.55 11.12
N SER A 102 3.00 10.39 11.08
CA SER A 102 2.85 11.56 11.95
C SER A 102 2.00 11.28 13.19
N SER A 103 1.81 12.31 14.01
CA SER A 103 0.90 12.26 15.16
C SER A 103 -0.57 12.03 14.77
N MET A 104 -0.97 12.37 13.55
CA MET A 104 -2.33 12.15 13.04
C MET A 104 -2.65 10.66 12.87
N GLY A 105 -1.67 9.84 12.54
CA GLY A 105 -1.84 8.40 12.32
C GLY A 105 -1.65 7.52 13.56
N ARG A 106 -1.44 8.09 14.74
CA ARG A 106 -1.07 7.32 15.95
C ARG A 106 -2.06 6.25 16.39
N ALA A 107 -3.33 6.41 16.07
CA ALA A 107 -4.37 5.43 16.39
C ALA A 107 -4.46 4.29 15.35
N ILE A 108 -3.74 4.41 14.21
CA ILE A 108 -3.74 3.40 13.15
C ILE A 108 -2.59 2.43 13.44
N MET A 109 -2.91 1.16 13.61
CA MET A 109 -1.96 0.11 13.97
C MET A 109 -2.28 -1.20 13.25
N GLY A 110 -1.34 -1.70 12.49
CA GLY A 110 -1.47 -2.96 11.77
C GLY A 110 -2.41 -2.89 10.56
N ASP A 111 -2.74 -1.70 10.10
CA ASP A 111 -3.66 -1.53 8.99
C ASP A 111 -2.94 -1.33 7.66
N ILE A 112 -3.64 -1.65 6.58
CA ILE A 112 -3.19 -1.41 5.20
C ILE A 112 -4.16 -0.41 4.57
N ILE A 113 -3.67 0.79 4.31
CA ILE A 113 -4.47 1.83 3.66
C ILE A 113 -4.41 1.64 2.15
N TYR A 114 -5.54 1.23 1.59
CA TYR A 114 -5.68 0.98 0.16
C TYR A 114 -6.02 2.27 -0.58
N MET A 115 -5.06 2.77 -1.35
CA MET A 115 -5.21 3.94 -2.22
C MET A 115 -5.27 3.47 -3.67
N THR A 116 -6.35 2.79 -4.02
CA THR A 116 -6.43 2.02 -5.27
C THR A 116 -7.30 2.66 -6.34
N GLY A 117 -8.01 3.74 -6.01
CA GLY A 117 -9.03 4.31 -6.90
C GLY A 117 -10.19 3.34 -7.19
N GLY A 118 -10.37 2.33 -6.32
CA GLY A 118 -11.37 1.27 -6.45
C GLY A 118 -10.85 -0.03 -7.08
N ALA A 119 -9.62 -0.04 -7.61
CA ALA A 119 -9.05 -1.27 -8.18
C ALA A 119 -8.92 -2.37 -7.13
N GLY A 120 -9.40 -3.58 -7.46
CA GLY A 120 -9.37 -4.74 -6.58
C GLY A 120 -10.36 -4.71 -5.42
N ILE A 121 -11.06 -3.58 -5.20
CA ILE A 121 -12.13 -3.45 -4.21
C ILE A 121 -13.49 -3.42 -4.91
N LEU A 122 -13.62 -2.60 -5.94
CA LEU A 122 -14.86 -2.42 -6.70
C LEU A 122 -14.82 -3.12 -8.06
N THR A 123 -13.64 -3.51 -8.54
CA THR A 123 -13.43 -4.18 -9.83
C THR A 123 -12.84 -5.56 -9.60
N TYR A 124 -13.68 -6.56 -9.41
CA TYR A 124 -13.26 -7.97 -9.33
C TYR A 124 -13.22 -8.67 -10.70
N ASP A 125 -13.94 -8.15 -11.68
CA ASP A 125 -14.19 -8.80 -12.96
C ASP A 125 -13.08 -8.59 -14.00
N ASP A 126 -12.07 -7.81 -13.69
CA ASP A 126 -10.98 -7.46 -14.61
C ASP A 126 -9.84 -8.50 -14.65
N VAL A 127 -9.94 -9.56 -13.87
CA VAL A 127 -8.99 -10.67 -13.87
C VAL A 127 -9.72 -11.93 -14.33
N PRO A 128 -9.58 -12.33 -15.59
CA PRO A 128 -10.13 -13.61 -16.02
C PRO A 128 -9.39 -14.74 -15.29
N TYR A 129 -10.15 -15.49 -14.51
CA TYR A 129 -9.65 -16.75 -13.94
C TYR A 129 -9.69 -17.80 -15.03
N SER A 130 -8.54 -18.13 -15.60
CA SER A 130 -8.37 -19.36 -16.37
C SER A 130 -7.67 -20.38 -15.48
N PHE A 131 -8.39 -21.37 -15.11
CA PHE A 131 -7.80 -22.58 -14.54
C PHE A 131 -7.33 -23.50 -15.65
#